data_6b9baef0bae87b82612e5ed34d575a38
#
_entry.id   6b9baef0bae87b82612e5ed34d575a38
#
_cell.length_a   1.000
_cell.length_b   1.000
_cell.length_c   1.000
_cell.angle_alpha   90.00
_cell.angle_beta   90.00
_cell.angle_gamma   90.00
#
_symmetry.space_group_name_H-M   'P 1'
#
loop_
_entity.id
_entity.type
_entity.pdbx_description
1 polymer ?
#
loop_
_entity_poly.entity_id
_entity_poly.type
_entity_poly.pdbx_seq_one_letter_code
_entity_poly.pdbx_strand_id
1 'polypeptide(L)'
;RPQKGRYRQHMQAGAEVLSSTDNPGIEAEVLEMLTDFLNGIGIPDLEVNINSVGDRECRPAYIQSLKTAVVARAERLCEDCRRRGERNPLRVFDCKVPSCQPVIAELPTITEHLCQGCREHFGRFKSYLAARGIQFQVNPRLVRGIDYYTRTTFEITSGRLGSQNTVAGGGRYDGLSEDLDGPPTKGFGFGMGLERLILSIPNTARIIPDYTPEYFVAPLGDEAFNRATLLARKLRSAGKRVYLDFDARSLKSQMRLADKLQAKSVIIIGEEELKSGTLLVRNMSTKEQRTIREEEL
;
A
#
# COMPACT_ATOMS: atom_id res chain seq x y z
N ARG A 1 17.02 -9.79 -9.15
CA ARG A 1 17.09 -10.90 -8.18
C ARG A 1 16.13 -10.58 -7.03
N PRO A 2 15.43 -11.58 -6.44
CA PRO A 2 14.60 -11.36 -5.26
C PRO A 2 15.45 -10.86 -4.08
N GLN A 3 14.90 -9.92 -3.33
CA GLN A 3 15.49 -9.40 -2.08
C GLN A 3 14.38 -8.82 -1.20
N LYS A 4 14.69 -8.40 0.03
CA LYS A 4 13.69 -7.84 0.95
C LYS A 4 12.93 -6.69 0.27
N GLY A 5 11.61 -6.80 0.22
CA GLY A 5 10.73 -5.83 -0.44
C GLY A 5 10.71 -5.90 -1.99
N ARG A 6 11.35 -6.91 -2.61
CA ARG A 6 11.30 -7.14 -4.06
C ARG A 6 11.15 -8.62 -4.37
N TYR A 7 9.92 -9.03 -4.66
CA TYR A 7 9.53 -10.41 -4.91
C TYR A 7 9.37 -10.69 -6.40
N ARG A 8 9.32 -11.97 -6.79
CA ARG A 8 9.01 -12.37 -8.18
C ARG A 8 7.55 -12.16 -8.52
N GLN A 9 6.68 -12.36 -7.55
CA GLN A 9 5.25 -12.03 -7.59
C GLN A 9 4.98 -11.06 -6.45
N HIS A 10 4.19 -10.02 -6.71
CA HIS A 10 3.84 -9.00 -5.73
C HIS A 10 2.43 -8.49 -6.02
N MET A 11 1.78 -8.02 -4.97
CA MET A 11 0.48 -7.37 -5.08
C MET A 11 0.67 -5.86 -5.12
N GLN A 12 -0.15 -5.19 -5.91
CA GLN A 12 -0.15 -3.72 -5.99
C GLN A 12 -1.56 -3.18 -5.72
N ALA A 13 -1.61 -2.02 -5.08
CA ALA A 13 -2.75 -1.14 -5.08
C ALA A 13 -2.35 0.16 -5.80
N GLY A 14 -3.31 0.81 -6.43
CA GLY A 14 -3.06 2.06 -7.14
C GLY A 14 -4.36 2.78 -7.44
N ALA A 15 -4.23 4.00 -7.93
CA ALA A 15 -5.34 4.78 -8.46
C ALA A 15 -4.89 5.52 -9.71
N GLU A 16 -5.80 5.64 -10.67
CA GLU A 16 -5.59 6.28 -11.95
C GLU A 16 -6.69 7.32 -12.18
N VAL A 17 -6.30 8.52 -12.58
CA VAL A 17 -7.21 9.57 -13.02
C VAL A 17 -7.07 9.72 -14.52
N LEU A 18 -8.14 9.43 -15.24
CA LEU A 18 -8.25 9.63 -16.68
C LEU A 18 -9.12 10.86 -16.93
N SER A 19 -8.63 11.80 -17.72
CA SER A 19 -9.27 13.11 -17.89
C SER A 19 -9.06 13.66 -19.31
N SER A 20 -9.86 14.65 -19.69
CA SER A 20 -9.63 15.47 -20.88
C SER A 20 -8.70 16.63 -20.64
N THR A 21 -8.37 16.96 -19.37
CA THR A 21 -7.50 18.09 -18.99
C THR A 21 -6.20 17.61 -18.38
N ASP A 22 -5.13 18.38 -18.63
CA ASP A 22 -3.80 18.21 -18.05
C ASP A 22 -3.56 19.09 -16.81
N ASN A 23 -4.62 19.54 -16.13
CA ASN A 23 -4.51 20.43 -14.98
C ASN A 23 -3.66 19.80 -13.85
N PRO A 24 -2.53 20.45 -13.44
CA PRO A 24 -1.67 19.90 -12.38
C PRO A 24 -2.31 19.89 -10.98
N GLY A 25 -3.49 20.49 -10.82
CA GLY A 25 -4.28 20.37 -9.60
C GLY A 25 -4.72 18.91 -9.32
N ILE A 26 -4.98 18.14 -10.39
CA ILE A 26 -5.29 16.70 -10.29
C ILE A 26 -4.13 15.91 -9.69
N GLU A 27 -2.90 16.23 -10.14
CA GLU A 27 -1.69 15.58 -9.64
C GLU A 27 -1.46 15.87 -8.15
N ALA A 28 -1.71 17.11 -7.73
CA ALA A 28 -1.58 17.50 -6.34
C ALA A 28 -2.63 16.86 -5.45
N GLU A 29 -3.88 16.73 -5.92
CA GLU A 29 -4.95 16.05 -5.20
C GLU A 29 -4.67 14.55 -5.01
N VAL A 30 -4.17 13.88 -6.05
CA VAL A 30 -3.78 12.46 -5.97
C VAL A 30 -2.63 12.27 -4.98
N LEU A 31 -1.62 13.17 -4.96
CA LEU A 31 -0.54 13.09 -3.98
C LEU A 31 -1.03 13.37 -2.55
N GLU A 32 -1.96 14.32 -2.37
CA GLU A 32 -2.61 14.59 -1.09
C GLU A 32 -3.31 13.32 -0.56
N MET A 33 -4.21 12.76 -1.34
CA MET A 33 -4.91 11.50 -1.01
C MET A 33 -3.91 10.38 -0.65
N LEU A 34 -2.85 10.22 -1.44
CA LEU A 34 -1.87 9.17 -1.23
C LEU A 34 -1.04 9.40 0.04
N THR A 35 -0.61 10.63 0.30
CA THR A 35 0.16 10.96 1.51
C THR A 35 -0.71 10.82 2.77
N ASP A 36 -1.96 11.24 2.72
CA ASP A 36 -2.92 11.07 3.81
C ASP A 36 -3.19 9.60 4.11
N PHE A 37 -3.37 8.79 3.05
CA PHE A 37 -3.51 7.35 3.21
C PHE A 37 -2.28 6.71 3.87
N LEU A 38 -1.08 7.01 3.39
CA LEU A 38 0.16 6.43 3.92
C LEU A 38 0.42 6.86 5.37
N ASN A 39 0.12 8.11 5.72
CA ASN A 39 0.16 8.60 7.09
C ASN A 39 -0.91 7.93 7.96
N GLY A 40 -2.13 7.78 7.44
CA GLY A 40 -3.27 7.14 8.13
C GLY A 40 -3.01 5.68 8.51
N ILE A 41 -2.27 4.93 7.68
CA ILE A 41 -1.84 3.56 8.02
C ILE A 41 -0.54 3.51 8.83
N GLY A 42 0.00 4.67 9.23
CA GLY A 42 1.11 4.80 10.16
C GLY A 42 2.49 4.49 9.57
N ILE A 43 2.72 4.73 8.27
CA ILE A 43 4.05 4.60 7.69
C ILE A 43 4.89 5.83 8.08
N PRO A 44 6.02 5.65 8.80
CA PRO A 44 6.84 6.76 9.24
C PRO A 44 7.82 7.21 8.17
N ASP A 45 8.42 8.39 8.40
CA ASP A 45 9.55 8.92 7.65
C ASP A 45 9.30 8.94 6.14
N LEU A 46 8.11 9.45 5.74
CA LEU A 46 7.74 9.59 4.35
C LEU A 46 8.46 10.78 3.72
N GLU A 47 9.12 10.53 2.60
CA GLU A 47 9.72 11.56 1.76
C GLU A 47 9.06 11.55 0.37
N VAL A 48 8.48 12.66 -0.03
CA VAL A 48 7.87 12.85 -1.35
C VAL A 48 8.90 13.45 -2.29
N ASN A 49 9.41 12.68 -3.23
CA ASN A 49 10.33 13.13 -4.28
C ASN A 49 9.55 13.35 -5.57
N ILE A 50 9.69 14.53 -6.16
CA ILE A 50 9.02 14.89 -7.41
C ILE A 50 10.03 15.32 -8.48
N ASN A 51 9.67 15.10 -9.74
CA ASN A 51 10.44 15.59 -10.89
C ASN A 51 9.52 15.87 -12.08
N SER A 52 10.03 16.61 -13.04
CA SER A 52 9.47 16.65 -14.40
C SER A 52 10.41 15.92 -15.35
N VAL A 53 9.88 14.95 -16.10
CA VAL A 53 10.63 14.23 -17.14
C VAL A 53 10.45 14.85 -18.55
N GLY A 54 9.86 16.04 -18.60
CA GLY A 54 9.54 16.72 -19.85
C GLY A 54 8.46 16.00 -20.67
N ASP A 55 8.20 16.51 -21.83
CA ASP A 55 7.25 15.97 -22.80
C ASP A 55 7.91 15.66 -24.15
N ARG A 56 7.09 15.34 -25.16
CA ARG A 56 7.57 15.02 -26.51
C ARG A 56 8.31 16.18 -27.19
N GLU A 57 8.09 17.42 -26.74
CA GLU A 57 8.75 18.61 -27.27
C GLU A 57 10.18 18.76 -26.71
N CYS A 58 10.35 18.75 -25.41
CA CYS A 58 11.63 19.09 -24.77
C CYS A 58 12.53 17.88 -24.45
N ARG A 59 11.96 16.67 -24.26
CA ARG A 59 12.71 15.47 -23.89
C ARG A 59 13.76 15.04 -24.92
N PRO A 60 13.53 15.08 -26.26
CA PRO A 60 14.52 14.65 -27.23
C PRO A 60 15.85 15.41 -27.16
N ALA A 61 15.80 16.75 -27.02
CA ALA A 61 16.98 17.57 -26.87
C ALA A 61 17.77 17.25 -25.60
N TYR A 62 17.05 17.03 -24.48
CA TYR A 62 17.67 16.62 -23.23
C TYR A 62 18.33 15.24 -23.35
N ILE A 63 17.66 14.23 -23.92
CA ILE A 63 18.21 12.88 -24.11
C ILE A 63 19.51 12.96 -24.93
N GLN A 64 19.58 13.77 -25.97
CA GLN A 64 20.78 13.95 -26.78
C GLN A 64 21.90 14.60 -25.96
N SER A 65 21.61 15.65 -25.20
CA SER A 65 22.57 16.31 -24.30
C SER A 65 23.11 15.34 -23.25
N LEU A 66 22.23 14.58 -22.61
CA LEU A 66 22.59 13.57 -21.62
C LEU A 66 23.46 12.46 -22.22
N LYS A 67 23.09 11.94 -23.39
CA LYS A 67 23.87 10.92 -24.10
C LYS A 67 25.28 11.39 -24.38
N THR A 68 25.44 12.61 -24.92
CA THR A 68 26.75 13.23 -25.17
C THR A 68 27.57 13.35 -23.89
N ALA A 69 26.95 13.80 -22.78
CA ALA A 69 27.62 13.96 -21.50
C ALA A 69 28.06 12.62 -20.89
N VAL A 70 27.25 11.56 -21.03
CA VAL A 70 27.58 10.19 -20.55
C VAL A 70 28.74 9.60 -21.36
N VAL A 71 28.71 9.72 -22.70
CA VAL A 71 29.76 9.21 -23.58
C VAL A 71 31.10 9.91 -23.28
N ALA A 72 31.10 11.22 -23.09
CA ALA A 72 32.30 12.00 -22.75
C ALA A 72 32.94 11.61 -21.40
N ARG A 73 32.20 10.89 -20.53
CA ARG A 73 32.66 10.44 -19.22
C ARG A 73 32.69 8.91 -19.08
N ALA A 74 32.61 8.18 -20.17
CA ALA A 74 32.46 6.72 -20.21
C ALA A 74 33.57 5.99 -19.41
N GLU A 75 34.81 6.46 -19.43
CA GLU A 75 35.94 5.84 -18.72
C GLU A 75 35.75 5.86 -17.19
N ARG A 76 35.04 6.85 -16.65
CA ARG A 76 34.75 7.01 -15.22
C ARG A 76 33.46 6.27 -14.77
N LEU A 77 32.76 5.62 -15.69
CA LEU A 77 31.50 4.94 -15.46
C LEU A 77 31.66 3.41 -15.51
N CYS A 78 30.84 2.69 -14.73
CA CYS A 78 30.79 1.25 -14.79
C CYS A 78 30.26 0.75 -16.16
N GLU A 79 30.50 -0.52 -16.48
CA GLU A 79 30.10 -1.13 -17.75
C GLU A 79 28.59 -0.99 -18.02
N ASP A 80 27.76 -1.22 -17.00
CA ASP A 80 26.31 -1.05 -17.11
C ASP A 80 25.92 0.39 -17.46
N CYS A 81 26.56 1.39 -16.87
CA CYS A 81 26.30 2.80 -17.19
C CYS A 81 26.73 3.15 -18.61
N ARG A 82 27.83 2.64 -19.09
CA ARG A 82 28.28 2.80 -20.49
C ARG A 82 27.25 2.25 -21.47
N ARG A 83 26.82 1.00 -21.25
CA ARG A 83 25.77 0.36 -22.06
C ARG A 83 24.43 1.10 -22.01
N ARG A 84 24.03 1.58 -20.83
CA ARG A 84 22.81 2.39 -20.64
C ARG A 84 22.91 3.72 -21.36
N GLY A 85 24.04 4.37 -21.33
CA GLY A 85 24.30 5.64 -22.04
C GLY A 85 24.03 5.57 -23.54
N GLU A 86 24.27 4.42 -24.16
CA GLU A 86 24.01 4.20 -25.58
C GLU A 86 22.53 3.93 -25.88
N ARG A 87 21.85 3.10 -25.06
CA ARG A 87 20.50 2.60 -25.30
C ARG A 87 19.40 3.49 -24.70
N ASN A 88 19.56 3.82 -23.43
CA ASN A 88 18.63 4.67 -22.67
C ASN A 88 19.42 5.43 -21.60
N PRO A 89 19.93 6.64 -21.92
CA PRO A 89 20.83 7.38 -21.03
C PRO A 89 20.17 7.77 -19.70
N LEU A 90 18.83 7.91 -19.64
CA LEU A 90 18.12 8.18 -18.38
C LEU A 90 18.37 7.11 -17.33
N ARG A 91 18.61 5.84 -17.74
CA ARG A 91 18.87 4.73 -16.84
C ARG A 91 20.22 4.83 -16.13
N VAL A 92 21.09 5.73 -16.52
CA VAL A 92 22.33 5.99 -15.80
C VAL A 92 22.04 6.52 -14.38
N PHE A 93 20.96 7.28 -14.19
CA PHE A 93 20.53 7.76 -12.88
C PHE A 93 20.08 6.63 -11.91
N ASP A 94 19.72 5.46 -12.42
CA ASP A 94 19.41 4.26 -11.61
C ASP A 94 20.66 3.55 -11.04
N CYS A 95 21.84 3.99 -11.41
CA CYS A 95 23.08 3.34 -10.97
C CYS A 95 23.31 3.52 -9.47
N LYS A 96 23.65 2.43 -8.78
CA LYS A 96 23.98 2.44 -7.35
C LYS A 96 25.47 2.19 -7.07
N VAL A 97 26.30 2.12 -8.11
CA VAL A 97 27.75 1.93 -7.97
C VAL A 97 28.38 3.21 -7.42
N PRO A 98 29.08 3.15 -6.26
CA PRO A 98 29.60 4.34 -5.59
C PRO A 98 30.54 5.18 -6.49
N SER A 99 31.41 4.53 -7.29
CA SER A 99 32.34 5.24 -8.19
C SER A 99 31.65 6.01 -9.32
N CYS A 100 30.40 5.65 -9.67
CA CYS A 100 29.63 6.39 -10.68
C CYS A 100 28.93 7.62 -10.11
N GLN A 101 28.70 7.71 -8.80
CA GLN A 101 27.89 8.76 -8.21
C GLN A 101 28.43 10.18 -8.44
N PRO A 102 29.76 10.44 -8.30
CA PRO A 102 30.32 11.75 -8.60
C PRO A 102 30.09 12.15 -10.06
N VAL A 103 30.25 11.19 -10.99
CA VAL A 103 30.05 11.45 -12.43
C VAL A 103 28.57 11.74 -12.71
N ILE A 104 27.65 10.96 -12.12
CA ILE A 104 26.22 11.15 -12.26
C ILE A 104 25.79 12.52 -11.72
N ALA A 105 26.44 13.00 -10.66
CA ALA A 105 26.16 14.30 -10.09
C ALA A 105 26.51 15.47 -11.03
N GLU A 106 27.42 15.26 -11.97
CA GLU A 106 27.86 16.26 -12.97
C GLU A 106 27.02 16.21 -14.28
N LEU A 107 26.12 15.21 -14.44
CA LEU A 107 25.33 15.10 -15.67
C LEU A 107 24.22 16.15 -15.72
N PRO A 108 23.88 16.64 -16.94
CA PRO A 108 22.81 17.60 -17.12
C PRO A 108 21.47 17.05 -16.62
N THR A 109 20.62 17.93 -16.09
CA THR A 109 19.31 17.58 -15.56
C THR A 109 18.20 18.00 -16.53
N ILE A 110 17.07 17.30 -16.49
CA ILE A 110 15.92 17.62 -17.35
C ILE A 110 15.36 19.02 -17.06
N THR A 111 15.46 19.48 -15.81
CA THR A 111 14.94 20.78 -15.39
C THR A 111 15.58 21.96 -16.12
N GLU A 112 16.79 21.79 -16.64
CA GLU A 112 17.51 22.80 -17.46
C GLU A 112 17.01 22.82 -18.92
N HIS A 113 16.31 21.79 -19.35
CA HIS A 113 15.88 21.58 -20.73
C HIS A 113 14.35 21.62 -20.91
N LEU A 114 13.58 21.90 -19.86
CA LEU A 114 12.13 21.96 -19.94
C LEU A 114 11.68 23.09 -20.89
N CYS A 115 10.74 22.79 -21.80
CA CYS A 115 10.02 23.82 -22.55
C CYS A 115 9.18 24.69 -21.61
N GLN A 116 8.68 25.79 -22.11
CA GLN A 116 7.89 26.73 -21.32
C GLN A 116 6.65 26.04 -20.70
N GLY A 117 5.90 25.27 -21.49
CA GLY A 117 4.71 24.56 -21.02
C GLY A 117 5.01 23.58 -19.88
N CYS A 118 6.09 22.78 -19.98
CA CYS A 118 6.50 21.87 -18.92
C CYS A 118 6.97 22.60 -17.66
N ARG A 119 7.65 23.73 -17.81
CA ARG A 119 8.11 24.55 -16.69
C ARG A 119 6.95 25.18 -15.92
N GLU A 120 5.99 25.75 -16.64
CA GLU A 120 4.78 26.32 -16.06
C GLU A 120 3.93 25.26 -15.37
N HIS A 121 3.71 24.12 -16.01
CA HIS A 121 2.98 22.99 -15.44
C HIS A 121 3.62 22.53 -14.13
N PHE A 122 4.94 22.28 -14.13
CA PHE A 122 5.66 21.84 -12.94
C PHE A 122 5.71 22.92 -11.85
N GLY A 123 5.76 24.21 -12.24
CA GLY A 123 5.66 25.35 -11.34
C GLY A 123 4.30 25.37 -10.61
N ARG A 124 3.21 25.25 -11.36
CA ARG A 124 1.85 25.20 -10.80
C ARG A 124 1.65 23.98 -9.91
N PHE A 125 2.15 22.78 -10.31
CA PHE A 125 2.11 21.58 -9.51
C PHE A 125 2.76 21.78 -8.13
N LYS A 126 3.98 22.34 -8.10
CA LYS A 126 4.68 22.67 -6.84
C LYS A 126 3.88 23.66 -5.97
N SER A 127 3.28 24.68 -6.57
CA SER A 127 2.45 25.64 -5.85
C SER A 127 1.22 24.99 -5.23
N TYR A 128 0.58 24.06 -5.93
CA TYR A 128 -0.57 23.32 -5.41
C TYR A 128 -0.19 22.37 -4.26
N LEU A 129 0.97 21.71 -4.33
CA LEU A 129 1.47 20.88 -3.22
C LEU A 129 1.76 21.74 -1.98
N ALA A 130 2.44 22.88 -2.18
CA ALA A 130 2.75 23.80 -1.09
C ALA A 130 1.49 24.37 -0.41
N ALA A 131 0.47 24.74 -1.21
CA ALA A 131 -0.81 25.23 -0.69
C ALA A 131 -1.57 24.17 0.14
N ARG A 132 -1.34 22.87 -0.13
CA ARG A 132 -1.88 21.73 0.62
C ARG A 132 -1.02 21.32 1.81
N GLY A 133 0.10 22.01 2.08
CA GLY A 133 1.03 21.67 3.16
C GLY A 133 1.85 20.41 2.93
N ILE A 134 1.84 19.85 1.71
CA ILE A 134 2.61 18.65 1.37
C ILE A 134 4.08 19.04 1.23
N GLN A 135 4.91 18.46 2.10
CA GLN A 135 6.36 18.61 2.02
C GLN A 135 6.90 17.73 0.89
N PHE A 136 7.73 18.29 0.04
CA PHE A 136 8.33 17.56 -1.09
C PHE A 136 9.76 18.02 -1.37
N GLN A 137 10.51 17.16 -2.04
CA GLN A 137 11.83 17.47 -2.58
C GLN A 137 11.82 17.35 -4.10
N VAL A 138 12.40 18.34 -4.79
CA VAL A 138 12.62 18.25 -6.23
C VAL A 138 13.89 17.43 -6.46
N ASN A 139 13.73 16.23 -7.05
CA ASN A 139 14.85 15.39 -7.41
C ASN A 139 14.99 15.34 -8.94
N PRO A 140 15.86 16.17 -9.53
CA PRO A 140 16.00 16.28 -10.99
C PRO A 140 16.58 15.01 -11.64
N ARG A 141 17.04 14.04 -10.84
CA ARG A 141 17.54 12.74 -11.29
C ARG A 141 16.54 11.60 -11.08
N LEU A 142 15.34 11.93 -10.56
CA LEU A 142 14.28 10.94 -10.42
C LEU A 142 13.79 10.55 -11.82
N VAL A 143 14.05 9.27 -12.17
CA VAL A 143 13.55 8.63 -13.38
C VAL A 143 12.75 7.39 -13.02
N ARG A 144 11.78 7.02 -13.85
CA ARG A 144 10.96 5.83 -13.62
C ARG A 144 11.34 4.71 -14.55
N GLY A 145 11.02 3.49 -14.14
CA GLY A 145 11.35 2.26 -14.87
C GLY A 145 10.65 2.08 -16.21
N ILE A 146 9.65 2.91 -16.51
CA ILE A 146 8.77 2.78 -17.66
C ILE A 146 8.82 4.10 -18.45
N ASP A 147 8.85 4.02 -19.78
CA ASP A 147 9.16 5.16 -20.65
C ASP A 147 7.93 5.99 -21.06
N TYR A 148 6.70 5.54 -20.73
CA TYR A 148 5.47 6.25 -21.08
C TYR A 148 5.21 7.53 -20.26
N TYR A 149 5.92 7.73 -19.15
CA TYR A 149 5.72 8.94 -18.34
C TYR A 149 6.08 10.20 -19.11
N THR A 150 5.28 11.25 -18.87
CA THR A 150 5.47 12.59 -19.41
C THR A 150 5.26 13.63 -18.31
N ARG A 151 5.89 14.78 -18.41
CA ARG A 151 5.81 15.88 -17.43
C ARG A 151 6.12 15.41 -16.01
N THR A 152 5.12 15.29 -15.14
CA THR A 152 5.30 15.00 -13.71
C THR A 152 5.55 13.53 -13.43
N THR A 153 6.60 13.26 -12.65
CA THR A 153 6.83 11.96 -12.00
C THR A 153 7.08 12.16 -10.52
N PHE A 154 6.78 11.14 -9.73
CA PHE A 154 7.05 11.17 -8.30
C PHE A 154 7.38 9.79 -7.74
N GLU A 155 7.98 9.81 -6.56
CA GLU A 155 8.29 8.64 -5.77
C GLU A 155 8.15 8.99 -4.28
N ILE A 156 7.44 8.16 -3.52
CA ILE A 156 7.37 8.29 -2.07
C ILE A 156 8.21 7.19 -1.46
N THR A 157 9.13 7.57 -0.59
CA THR A 157 10.03 6.66 0.09
C THR A 157 9.76 6.65 1.60
N SER A 158 10.19 5.57 2.29
CA SER A 158 10.17 5.46 3.75
C SER A 158 11.51 4.91 4.22
N GLY A 159 12.11 5.53 5.23
CA GLY A 159 13.42 5.15 5.77
C GLY A 159 13.52 3.71 6.28
N ARG A 160 12.39 3.02 6.51
CA ARG A 160 12.37 1.66 7.09
C ARG A 160 12.73 0.53 6.13
N LEU A 161 12.74 0.75 4.84
CA LEU A 161 12.97 -0.29 3.82
C LEU A 161 14.44 -0.43 3.38
N GLY A 162 15.35 0.35 3.93
CA GLY A 162 16.75 0.36 3.54
C GLY A 162 16.95 0.84 2.08
N SER A 163 17.76 0.13 1.28
CA SER A 163 18.11 0.56 -0.09
C SER A 163 16.96 0.49 -1.10
N GLN A 164 15.89 -0.22 -0.80
CA GLN A 164 14.68 -0.36 -1.63
C GLN A 164 13.50 0.34 -0.95
N ASN A 165 13.69 1.62 -0.63
CA ASN A 165 12.85 2.42 0.25
C ASN A 165 11.58 2.98 -0.39
N THR A 166 11.37 2.80 -1.68
CA THR A 166 10.16 3.28 -2.39
C THR A 166 8.94 2.49 -1.95
N VAL A 167 7.94 3.17 -1.42
CA VAL A 167 6.63 2.60 -1.03
C VAL A 167 5.57 2.81 -2.10
N ALA A 168 5.61 3.96 -2.78
CA ALA A 168 4.70 4.28 -3.87
C ALA A 168 5.42 5.10 -4.95
N GLY A 169 4.92 5.08 -6.17
CA GLY A 169 5.44 5.94 -7.21
C GLY A 169 4.57 5.91 -8.45
N GLY A 170 4.61 7.01 -9.18
CA GLY A 170 3.76 7.24 -10.32
C GLY A 170 4.13 8.48 -11.11
N GLY A 171 3.15 9.00 -11.85
CA GLY A 171 3.32 10.19 -12.65
C GLY A 171 2.27 10.33 -13.74
N ARG A 172 2.46 11.31 -14.58
CA ARG A 172 1.63 11.61 -15.75
C ARG A 172 2.06 10.77 -16.95
N TYR A 173 1.09 10.33 -17.73
CA TYR A 173 1.32 9.50 -18.93
C TYR A 173 0.37 9.87 -20.08
N ASP A 174 0.27 11.18 -20.36
CA ASP A 174 -0.47 11.70 -21.51
C ASP A 174 0.08 11.11 -22.82
N GLY A 175 -0.82 10.69 -23.71
CA GLY A 175 -0.47 10.07 -24.98
C GLY A 175 -0.35 8.54 -24.92
N LEU A 176 -0.41 7.90 -23.75
CA LEU A 176 -0.40 6.43 -23.68
C LEU A 176 -1.63 5.81 -24.30
N SER A 177 -2.79 6.43 -24.14
CA SER A 177 -4.04 5.96 -24.76
C SER A 177 -3.93 5.96 -26.29
N GLU A 178 -3.41 7.06 -26.85
CA GLU A 178 -3.20 7.20 -28.31
C GLU A 178 -2.15 6.21 -28.83
N ASP A 179 -1.08 5.96 -28.05
CA ASP A 179 -0.04 4.98 -28.39
C ASP A 179 -0.59 3.53 -28.40
N LEU A 180 -1.78 3.31 -27.77
CA LEU A 180 -2.53 2.05 -27.73
C LEU A 180 -3.80 2.07 -28.63
N ASP A 181 -3.85 2.97 -29.62
CA ASP A 181 -4.97 3.16 -30.55
C ASP A 181 -6.29 3.58 -29.86
N GLY A 182 -6.20 4.17 -28.65
CA GLY A 182 -7.34 4.70 -27.92
C GLY A 182 -7.59 6.21 -28.17
N PRO A 183 -8.66 6.78 -27.60
CA PRO A 183 -8.96 8.20 -27.71
C PRO A 183 -7.93 9.06 -26.97
N PRO A 184 -7.71 10.32 -27.39
CA PRO A 184 -6.86 11.26 -26.68
C PRO A 184 -7.26 11.41 -25.23
N THR A 185 -6.38 10.96 -24.32
CA THR A 185 -6.68 10.90 -22.89
C THR A 185 -5.46 11.37 -22.09
N LYS A 186 -5.73 12.23 -21.11
CA LYS A 186 -4.71 12.62 -20.11
C LYS A 186 -4.78 11.68 -18.92
N GLY A 187 -3.64 11.13 -18.52
CA GLY A 187 -3.57 10.17 -17.43
C GLY A 187 -2.57 10.59 -16.35
N PHE A 188 -2.96 10.41 -15.09
CA PHE A 188 -2.08 10.54 -13.94
C PHE A 188 -2.45 9.50 -12.89
N GLY A 189 -1.47 8.76 -12.41
CA GLY A 189 -1.74 7.76 -11.38
C GLY A 189 -0.49 7.23 -10.70
N PHE A 190 -0.70 6.23 -9.84
CA PHE A 190 0.37 5.62 -9.06
C PHE A 190 0.12 4.14 -8.79
N GLY A 191 1.20 3.44 -8.49
CA GLY A 191 1.19 2.10 -7.92
C GLY A 191 2.00 2.04 -6.63
N MET A 192 1.54 1.23 -5.69
CA MET A 192 2.23 0.93 -4.43
C MET A 192 2.24 -0.58 -4.19
N GLY A 193 3.39 -1.11 -3.77
CA GLY A 193 3.54 -2.54 -3.47
C GLY A 193 3.01 -2.87 -2.09
N LEU A 194 2.00 -3.74 -1.98
CA LEU A 194 1.37 -4.08 -0.69
C LEU A 194 2.35 -4.70 0.28
N GLU A 195 3.24 -5.57 -0.18
CA GLU A 195 4.26 -6.18 0.67
C GLU A 195 5.23 -5.13 1.24
N ARG A 196 5.56 -4.09 0.46
CA ARG A 196 6.41 -2.99 0.93
C ARG A 196 5.69 -2.14 1.97
N LEU A 197 4.40 -1.84 1.76
CA LEU A 197 3.58 -1.14 2.75
C LEU A 197 3.56 -1.91 4.07
N ILE A 198 3.26 -3.21 4.04
CA ILE A 198 3.22 -4.08 5.22
C ILE A 198 4.57 -4.09 5.95
N LEU A 199 5.69 -4.14 5.22
CA LEU A 199 7.04 -4.09 5.79
C LEU A 199 7.39 -2.73 6.40
N SER A 200 6.77 -1.65 5.91
CA SER A 200 7.00 -0.27 6.37
C SER A 200 6.18 0.08 7.60
N ILE A 201 5.01 -0.53 7.78
CA ILE A 201 4.15 -0.30 8.96
C ILE A 201 4.85 -0.80 10.23
N PRO A 202 5.01 0.04 11.27
CA PRO A 202 5.55 -0.40 12.56
C PRO A 202 4.71 -1.51 13.19
N ASN A 203 5.35 -2.45 13.88
CA ASN A 203 4.63 -3.52 14.57
C ASN A 203 3.61 -2.98 15.60
N THR A 204 3.90 -1.82 16.21
CA THR A 204 3.01 -1.11 17.14
C THR A 204 1.78 -0.49 16.49
N ALA A 205 1.83 -0.22 15.18
CA ALA A 205 0.72 0.35 14.41
C ALA A 205 -0.08 -0.72 13.64
N ARG A 206 0.35 -1.99 13.69
CA ARG A 206 -0.39 -3.08 13.04
C ARG A 206 -1.66 -3.36 13.82
N ILE A 207 -2.79 -3.02 13.22
CA ILE A 207 -4.09 -3.47 13.70
C ILE A 207 -4.20 -4.95 13.33
N ILE A 208 -3.89 -5.83 14.28
CA ILE A 208 -4.19 -7.26 14.14
C ILE A 208 -5.67 -7.38 14.50
N PRO A 209 -6.54 -7.77 13.57
CA PRO A 209 -7.94 -7.99 13.90
C PRO A 209 -8.05 -8.96 15.08
N ASP A 210 -8.78 -8.58 16.12
CA ASP A 210 -9.08 -9.47 17.24
C ASP A 210 -10.09 -10.51 16.79
N TYR A 211 -9.61 -11.71 16.48
CA TYR A 211 -10.46 -12.87 16.13
C TYR A 211 -10.88 -13.68 17.33
N THR A 212 -10.50 -13.26 18.54
CA THR A 212 -10.88 -13.94 19.79
C THR A 212 -12.40 -14.02 19.91
N PRO A 213 -13.00 -15.20 20.09
CA PRO A 213 -14.43 -15.30 20.28
C PRO A 213 -14.88 -14.60 21.57
N GLU A 214 -15.89 -13.76 21.48
CA GLU A 214 -16.56 -13.25 22.68
C GLU A 214 -17.34 -14.36 23.34
N TYR A 215 -17.98 -15.20 22.52
CA TYR A 215 -18.75 -16.35 22.96
C TYR A 215 -18.31 -17.60 22.23
N PHE A 216 -18.07 -18.67 22.99
CA PHE A 216 -17.98 -20.03 22.49
C PHE A 216 -19.28 -20.74 22.85
N VAL A 217 -20.05 -21.20 21.89
CA VAL A 217 -21.29 -21.94 22.14
C VAL A 217 -20.99 -23.42 22.13
N ALA A 218 -21.29 -24.09 23.24
CA ALA A 218 -21.01 -25.48 23.51
C ALA A 218 -22.31 -26.28 23.64
N PRO A 219 -22.87 -26.81 22.54
CA PRO A 219 -24.05 -27.67 22.58
C PRO A 219 -23.72 -29.08 23.07
N LEU A 220 -24.65 -29.72 23.78
CA LEU A 220 -24.59 -31.10 24.24
C LEU A 220 -25.78 -31.88 23.69
N GLY A 221 -25.58 -32.57 22.57
CA GLY A 221 -26.61 -33.33 21.86
C GLY A 221 -27.29 -32.56 20.73
N ASP A 222 -28.03 -33.29 19.88
CA ASP A 222 -28.57 -32.74 18.61
C ASP A 222 -29.62 -31.65 18.81
N GLU A 223 -30.48 -31.78 19.80
CA GLU A 223 -31.47 -30.74 20.11
C GLU A 223 -30.80 -29.44 20.57
N ALA A 224 -29.78 -29.54 21.43
CA ALA A 224 -28.99 -28.43 21.89
C ALA A 224 -28.22 -27.78 20.74
N PHE A 225 -27.75 -28.59 19.78
CA PHE A 225 -27.06 -28.07 18.59
C PHE A 225 -28.00 -27.21 17.73
N ASN A 226 -29.24 -27.63 17.50
CA ASN A 226 -30.21 -26.82 16.75
C ASN A 226 -30.43 -25.45 17.40
N ARG A 227 -30.62 -25.40 18.72
CA ARG A 227 -30.75 -24.17 19.47
C ARG A 227 -29.48 -23.31 19.40
N ALA A 228 -28.31 -23.96 19.54
CA ALA A 228 -27.01 -23.29 19.48
C ALA A 228 -26.76 -22.58 18.13
N THR A 229 -27.19 -23.17 17.00
CA THR A 229 -27.05 -22.55 15.68
C THR A 229 -27.89 -21.27 15.58
N LEU A 230 -29.11 -21.27 16.09
CA LEU A 230 -29.98 -20.07 16.10
C LEU A 230 -29.42 -18.99 17.02
N LEU A 231 -28.94 -19.35 18.20
CA LEU A 231 -28.30 -18.44 19.13
C LEU A 231 -27.03 -17.82 18.52
N ALA A 232 -26.17 -18.65 17.92
CA ALA A 232 -24.96 -18.19 17.27
C ALA A 232 -25.25 -17.19 16.12
N ARG A 233 -26.29 -17.48 15.33
CA ARG A 233 -26.78 -16.54 14.29
C ARG A 233 -27.21 -15.21 14.88
N LYS A 234 -28.04 -15.22 15.92
CA LYS A 234 -28.56 -14.02 16.60
C LYS A 234 -27.42 -13.16 17.14
N LEU A 235 -26.46 -13.77 17.85
CA LEU A 235 -25.31 -13.06 18.40
C LEU A 235 -24.41 -12.49 17.30
N ARG A 236 -24.17 -13.24 16.22
CA ARG A 236 -23.39 -12.75 15.07
C ARG A 236 -24.08 -11.58 14.37
N SER A 237 -25.42 -11.63 14.24
CA SER A 237 -26.20 -10.52 13.68
C SER A 237 -26.15 -9.26 14.56
N ALA A 238 -25.90 -9.42 15.87
CA ALA A 238 -25.66 -8.33 16.82
C ALA A 238 -24.15 -7.90 16.86
N GLY A 239 -23.34 -8.34 15.88
CA GLY A 239 -21.94 -7.95 15.76
C GLY A 239 -20.98 -8.68 16.71
N LYS A 240 -21.43 -9.73 17.41
CA LYS A 240 -20.59 -10.50 18.33
C LYS A 240 -19.76 -11.54 17.61
N ARG A 241 -18.51 -11.74 18.06
CA ARG A 241 -17.66 -12.82 17.58
C ARG A 241 -18.01 -14.12 18.29
N VAL A 242 -18.60 -15.06 17.56
CA VAL A 242 -19.12 -16.31 18.09
C VAL A 242 -18.49 -17.51 17.40
N TYR A 243 -17.92 -18.39 18.19
CA TYR A 243 -17.51 -19.75 17.76
C TYR A 243 -18.56 -20.77 18.18
N LEU A 244 -18.94 -21.63 17.28
CA LEU A 244 -19.81 -22.78 17.53
C LEU A 244 -19.05 -24.05 17.16
N ASP A 245 -18.98 -25.02 18.07
CA ASP A 245 -18.37 -26.32 17.79
C ASP A 245 -19.35 -27.24 17.02
N PHE A 246 -18.91 -27.66 15.82
CA PHE A 246 -19.71 -28.51 14.93
C PHE A 246 -19.41 -30.03 15.09
N ASP A 247 -18.40 -30.40 15.88
CA ASP A 247 -17.88 -31.76 15.93
C ASP A 247 -18.53 -32.63 17.02
N ALA A 248 -19.65 -32.20 17.60
CA ALA A 248 -20.40 -32.94 18.66
C ALA A 248 -19.49 -33.47 19.78
N ARG A 249 -18.50 -32.70 20.19
CA ARG A 249 -17.51 -33.10 21.20
C ARG A 249 -18.11 -33.13 22.60
N SER A 250 -17.50 -33.93 23.50
CA SER A 250 -17.84 -33.86 24.92
C SER A 250 -17.61 -32.44 25.48
N LEU A 251 -18.36 -32.04 26.51
CA LEU A 251 -18.19 -30.71 27.15
C LEU A 251 -16.74 -30.46 27.54
N LYS A 252 -16.03 -31.46 28.06
CA LYS A 252 -14.60 -31.32 28.41
C LYS A 252 -13.73 -30.94 27.22
N SER A 253 -13.99 -31.54 26.05
CA SER A 253 -13.25 -31.20 24.81
C SER A 253 -13.61 -29.83 24.29
N GLN A 254 -14.87 -29.43 24.33
CA GLN A 254 -15.35 -28.11 23.95
C GLN A 254 -14.74 -27.00 24.83
N MET A 255 -14.68 -27.24 26.15
CA MET A 255 -14.03 -26.30 27.10
C MET A 255 -12.54 -26.14 26.84
N ARG A 256 -11.81 -27.20 26.48
CA ARG A 256 -10.41 -27.11 26.09
C ARG A 256 -10.23 -26.33 24.80
N LEU A 257 -11.14 -26.52 23.83
CA LEU A 257 -11.11 -25.76 22.59
C LEU A 257 -11.40 -24.27 22.83
N ALA A 258 -12.39 -23.96 23.66
CA ALA A 258 -12.71 -22.59 24.05
C ALA A 258 -11.52 -21.90 24.73
N ASP A 259 -10.80 -22.61 25.59
CA ASP A 259 -9.58 -22.10 26.25
C ASP A 259 -8.45 -21.87 25.23
N LYS A 260 -8.23 -22.82 24.31
CA LYS A 260 -7.24 -22.69 23.22
C LYS A 260 -7.53 -21.50 22.31
N LEU A 261 -8.81 -21.24 22.02
CA LEU A 261 -9.28 -20.09 21.24
C LEU A 261 -9.34 -18.78 22.06
N GLN A 262 -9.03 -18.85 23.35
CA GLN A 262 -9.09 -17.74 24.29
C GLN A 262 -10.46 -17.05 24.34
N ALA A 263 -11.53 -17.81 24.15
CA ALA A 263 -12.89 -17.29 24.21
C ALA A 263 -13.16 -16.60 25.56
N LYS A 264 -13.84 -15.43 25.52
CA LYS A 264 -14.13 -14.68 26.74
C LYS A 264 -15.16 -15.40 27.62
N SER A 265 -16.19 -15.96 26.99
CA SER A 265 -17.25 -16.71 27.67
C SER A 265 -17.63 -17.96 26.90
N VAL A 266 -18.05 -19.00 27.62
CA VAL A 266 -18.62 -20.21 27.06
C VAL A 266 -20.11 -20.26 27.42
N ILE A 267 -20.96 -20.46 26.41
CA ILE A 267 -22.40 -20.69 26.58
C ILE A 267 -22.63 -22.16 26.40
N ILE A 268 -23.04 -22.85 27.46
CA ILE A 268 -23.35 -24.25 27.48
C ILE A 268 -24.85 -24.45 27.30
N ILE A 269 -25.26 -25.34 26.41
CA ILE A 269 -26.64 -25.68 26.16
C ILE A 269 -26.73 -27.21 26.23
N GLY A 270 -27.33 -27.72 27.28
CA GLY A 270 -27.62 -29.13 27.50
C GLY A 270 -29.12 -29.35 27.69
N GLU A 271 -29.50 -30.55 28.17
CA GLU A 271 -30.92 -30.91 28.39
C GLU A 271 -31.60 -30.03 29.43
N GLU A 272 -30.89 -29.61 30.49
CA GLU A 272 -31.44 -28.74 31.53
C GLU A 272 -31.75 -27.34 30.98
N GLU A 273 -30.85 -26.78 30.22
CA GLU A 273 -31.00 -25.47 29.57
C GLU A 273 -32.10 -25.49 28.50
N LEU A 274 -32.26 -26.62 27.80
CA LEU A 274 -33.35 -26.81 26.84
C LEU A 274 -34.71 -26.83 27.54
N LYS A 275 -34.84 -27.56 28.66
CA LYS A 275 -36.08 -27.70 29.41
C LYS A 275 -36.49 -26.42 30.11
N SER A 276 -35.52 -25.69 30.67
CA SER A 276 -35.77 -24.45 31.42
C SER A 276 -35.84 -23.20 30.54
N GLY A 277 -35.45 -23.30 29.29
CA GLY A 277 -35.37 -22.14 28.38
C GLY A 277 -34.22 -21.18 28.73
N THR A 278 -33.25 -21.60 29.53
CA THR A 278 -32.12 -20.77 29.98
C THR A 278 -30.83 -21.13 29.26
N LEU A 279 -29.75 -20.42 29.59
CA LEU A 279 -28.39 -20.65 29.11
C LEU A 279 -27.44 -20.66 30.31
N LEU A 280 -26.51 -21.61 30.36
CA LEU A 280 -25.45 -21.62 31.34
C LEU A 280 -24.23 -20.90 30.75
N VAL A 281 -23.90 -19.70 31.24
CA VAL A 281 -22.80 -18.92 30.77
C VAL A 281 -21.63 -18.93 31.75
N ARG A 282 -20.47 -19.36 31.27
CA ARG A 282 -19.21 -19.37 32.04
C ARG A 282 -18.24 -18.31 31.54
N ASN A 283 -17.83 -17.44 32.41
CA ASN A 283 -16.72 -16.52 32.15
C ASN A 283 -15.40 -17.30 32.21
N MET A 284 -14.58 -17.21 31.14
CA MET A 284 -13.34 -18.00 31.04
C MET A 284 -12.20 -17.44 31.90
N SER A 285 -12.23 -16.16 32.27
CA SER A 285 -11.22 -15.53 33.11
C SER A 285 -11.52 -15.78 34.60
N THR A 286 -12.72 -15.42 35.08
CA THR A 286 -13.09 -15.53 36.50
C THR A 286 -13.54 -16.94 36.88
N LYS A 287 -13.85 -17.80 35.90
CA LYS A 287 -14.42 -19.14 36.06
C LYS A 287 -15.84 -19.16 36.69
N GLU A 288 -16.42 -17.99 36.92
CA GLU A 288 -17.79 -17.87 37.40
C GLU A 288 -18.78 -18.38 36.37
N GLN A 289 -19.85 -19.01 36.86
CA GLN A 289 -20.95 -19.54 36.06
C GLN A 289 -22.25 -18.89 36.50
N ARG A 290 -23.11 -18.56 35.56
CA ARG A 290 -24.45 -18.04 35.81
C ARG A 290 -25.44 -18.60 34.84
N THR A 291 -26.63 -18.90 35.33
CA THR A 291 -27.77 -19.29 34.48
C THR A 291 -28.57 -18.04 34.21
N ILE A 292 -28.77 -17.74 32.92
CA ILE A 292 -29.45 -16.52 32.44
C ILE A 292 -30.47 -16.85 31.37
N ARG A 293 -31.40 -15.98 31.13
CA ARG A 293 -32.25 -16.04 29.92
C ARG A 293 -31.51 -15.47 28.71
N GLU A 294 -31.96 -15.82 27.52
CA GLU A 294 -31.32 -15.41 26.27
C GLU A 294 -31.35 -13.89 26.08
N GLU A 295 -32.36 -13.21 26.62
CA GLU A 295 -32.48 -11.75 26.54
C GLU A 295 -31.44 -10.99 27.40
N GLU A 296 -30.78 -11.70 28.32
CA GLU A 296 -29.76 -11.13 29.23
C GLU A 296 -28.33 -11.27 28.70
N LEU A 297 -28.15 -11.87 27.50
CA LEU A 297 -26.88 -11.97 26.80
C LEU A 297 -26.52 -10.66 26.09
#